data_1a44ed39cf0c0d3dee4d9f4a4f64cd7a
#
_entry.id   1a44ed39cf0c0d3dee4d9f4a4f64cd7a
#
_cell.length_a   1.000
_cell.length_b   1.000
_cell.length_c   1.000
_cell.angle_alpha   90.00
_cell.angle_beta   90.00
_cell.angle_gamma   90.00
#
_symmetry.space_group_name_H-M   'P 1'
#
loop_
_entity.id
_entity.type
_entity.pdbx_description
1 polymer ?
#
loop_
_entity_poly.entity_id
_entity_poly.type
_entity_poly.pdbx_seq_one_letter_code
_entity_poly.pdbx_strand_id
1 'polypeptide(L)'
;DYEDWNVQNTPAWQEQITSVPAEAVIRVAREFAKSALDSGGRSMVIFGAGICQWYHADTTYRAILALLNLTGCQGRNGGGWAHYVGQEKARPLTGLTNIANALDWSRPPRHMIGTGFWYMHTDQFRQDAYSTDYLQSPLAKGELRDVHTADVVARSTRMGWMPFYPQFPENSLDLADKAEQAVARGEASSNADYIAQRLNSGDLEFSVEDVDNPVNWPRTLTLWRSNLFGSSAKGESYFLKHLVGSMDNVQGSDSEKLPNEVKWVEDAPQGKLDLLVTSDFRMTSTTLLSDIVLPTATWYEKHDISSTDMHPFLHAFSPAIDPPWEAKTDHETFKALAFEFSRLAKKHLGVRKDIVSVPLLHDTPGQIAQPGGHAPDWKNTPGMVGVPGKNMPNFVTVERDYGALYDMYTTVGPLFDKLGATTKFITYDLKDEVAKMAKEFGVMDSGKGAGRPALDTDVKISEAILMISGTSNGEVAVKGLSLIHI
;
A
#
# COMPACT_ATOMS: atom_id res chain seq x y z
N ASP A 1 43.52 -13.04 4.12
CA ASP A 1 43.84 -13.72 2.89
C ASP A 1 42.59 -14.00 2.08
N TYR A 2 42.32 -13.17 1.08
CA TYR A 2 41.08 -13.20 0.31
C TYR A 2 41.05 -14.33 -0.77
N GLU A 3 42.13 -15.07 -0.90
CA GLU A 3 42.24 -16.22 -1.78
C GLU A 3 42.00 -17.54 -1.03
N ASP A 4 41.83 -17.51 0.28
CA ASP A 4 41.60 -18.71 1.08
C ASP A 4 40.11 -19.07 1.14
N TRP A 5 39.78 -20.22 0.58
CA TRP A 5 38.40 -20.77 0.51
C TRP A 5 37.82 -21.15 1.88
N ASN A 6 38.67 -21.42 2.85
CA ASN A 6 38.25 -21.84 4.18
C ASN A 6 37.92 -20.64 5.08
N VAL A 7 38.31 -19.44 4.67
CA VAL A 7 38.01 -18.21 5.40
C VAL A 7 36.69 -17.64 4.90
N GLN A 8 35.70 -17.61 5.80
CA GLN A 8 34.37 -17.06 5.47
C GLN A 8 34.46 -15.61 5.02
N ASN A 9 33.54 -15.25 4.10
CA ASN A 9 33.41 -13.89 3.54
C ASN A 9 34.62 -13.43 2.69
N THR A 10 35.47 -14.35 2.25
CA THR A 10 36.49 -14.04 1.25
C THR A 10 35.93 -14.19 -0.16
N PRO A 11 36.54 -13.53 -1.18
CA PRO A 11 36.18 -13.78 -2.57
C PRO A 11 36.25 -15.25 -2.99
N ALA A 12 37.24 -15.99 -2.52
CA ALA A 12 37.37 -17.42 -2.80
C ALA A 12 36.28 -18.24 -2.14
N TRP A 13 35.91 -17.94 -0.90
CA TRP A 13 34.81 -18.62 -0.21
C TRP A 13 33.46 -18.37 -0.89
N GLN A 14 33.15 -17.13 -1.30
CA GLN A 14 31.89 -16.80 -1.97
C GLN A 14 31.74 -17.48 -3.33
N GLU A 15 32.83 -17.72 -4.07
CA GLU A 15 32.80 -18.39 -5.36
C GLU A 15 32.15 -19.78 -5.28
N GLN A 16 32.39 -20.51 -4.20
CA GLN A 16 31.79 -21.82 -3.96
C GLN A 16 30.25 -21.75 -3.81
N ILE A 17 29.73 -20.60 -3.37
CA ILE A 17 28.30 -20.39 -3.11
C ILE A 17 27.60 -19.78 -4.31
N THR A 18 28.22 -18.75 -4.90
CA THR A 18 27.58 -17.92 -5.93
C THR A 18 27.97 -18.30 -7.35
N SER A 19 29.03 -19.09 -7.53
CA SER A 19 29.67 -19.39 -8.82
C SER A 19 30.25 -18.15 -9.53
N VAL A 20 30.35 -17.00 -8.83
CA VAL A 20 31.01 -15.81 -9.36
C VAL A 20 32.52 -15.93 -9.08
N PRO A 21 33.38 -15.91 -10.11
CA PRO A 21 34.80 -16.08 -9.90
C PRO A 21 35.40 -15.05 -8.92
N ALA A 22 36.21 -15.52 -7.99
CA ALA A 22 36.88 -14.68 -6.99
C ALA A 22 37.64 -13.52 -7.64
N GLU A 23 38.33 -13.79 -8.74
CA GLU A 23 39.07 -12.79 -9.50
C GLU A 23 38.16 -11.66 -10.02
N ALA A 24 36.95 -11.98 -10.46
CA ALA A 24 35.98 -10.98 -10.90
C ALA A 24 35.53 -10.08 -9.75
N VAL A 25 35.28 -10.64 -8.57
CA VAL A 25 34.92 -9.89 -7.36
C VAL A 25 36.05 -8.95 -6.95
N ILE A 26 37.29 -9.46 -6.92
CA ILE A 26 38.49 -8.66 -6.58
C ILE A 26 38.69 -7.51 -7.57
N ARG A 27 38.54 -7.79 -8.86
CA ARG A 27 38.65 -6.78 -9.91
C ARG A 27 37.62 -5.67 -9.73
N VAL A 28 36.35 -6.03 -9.61
CA VAL A 28 35.26 -5.04 -9.44
C VAL A 28 35.42 -4.20 -8.17
N ALA A 29 35.84 -4.81 -7.06
CA ALA A 29 36.09 -4.09 -5.80
C ALA A 29 37.22 -3.07 -5.96
N ARG A 30 38.31 -3.45 -6.65
CA ARG A 30 39.45 -2.56 -6.92
C ARG A 30 39.08 -1.43 -7.88
N GLU A 31 38.35 -1.72 -8.94
CA GLU A 31 37.88 -0.72 -9.91
C GLU A 31 36.94 0.27 -9.25
N PHE A 32 36.01 -0.20 -8.42
CA PHE A 32 35.10 0.66 -7.67
C PHE A 32 35.84 1.58 -6.70
N ALA A 33 36.74 1.03 -5.91
CA ALA A 33 37.53 1.81 -4.95
C ALA A 33 38.45 2.82 -5.66
N LYS A 34 39.08 2.41 -6.77
CA LYS A 34 39.92 3.33 -7.57
C LYS A 34 39.10 4.47 -8.16
N SER A 35 37.94 4.17 -8.75
CA SER A 35 37.00 5.18 -9.27
C SER A 35 36.57 6.15 -8.18
N ALA A 36 36.27 5.65 -6.99
CA ALA A 36 35.91 6.48 -5.85
C ALA A 36 37.05 7.43 -5.41
N LEU A 37 38.28 6.92 -5.35
CA LEU A 37 39.45 7.72 -5.02
C LEU A 37 39.73 8.79 -6.07
N ASP A 38 39.80 8.40 -7.34
CA ASP A 38 40.14 9.29 -8.45
C ASP A 38 39.07 10.39 -8.63
N SER A 39 37.82 10.13 -8.32
CA SER A 39 36.70 11.07 -8.46
C SER A 39 36.31 11.83 -7.19
N GLY A 40 36.97 11.58 -6.08
CA GLY A 40 36.62 12.18 -4.79
C GLY A 40 35.30 11.69 -4.23
N GLY A 41 35.00 10.39 -4.39
CA GLY A 41 33.82 9.72 -3.86
C GLY A 41 32.61 9.71 -4.79
N ARG A 42 32.80 9.82 -6.10
CA ARG A 42 31.69 9.86 -7.08
C ARG A 42 31.37 8.52 -7.73
N SER A 43 31.63 7.43 -7.03
CA SER A 43 31.14 6.12 -7.42
C SER A 43 29.79 5.86 -6.78
N MET A 44 28.86 5.27 -7.55
CA MET A 44 27.46 5.08 -7.16
C MET A 44 27.05 3.63 -7.33
N VAL A 45 26.21 3.15 -6.43
CA VAL A 45 25.51 1.88 -6.59
C VAL A 45 24.03 2.14 -6.75
N ILE A 46 23.48 1.69 -7.87
CA ILE A 46 22.06 1.84 -8.21
C ILE A 46 21.34 0.53 -7.89
N PHE A 47 20.23 0.64 -7.15
CA PHE A 47 19.42 -0.49 -6.72
C PHE A 47 18.05 -0.45 -7.32
N GLY A 48 17.52 -1.63 -7.60
CA GLY A 48 16.11 -1.83 -7.88
C GLY A 48 15.42 -2.63 -6.77
N ALA A 49 14.12 -2.84 -6.94
CA ALA A 49 13.29 -3.59 -6.00
C ALA A 49 13.67 -5.08 -5.89
N GLY A 50 14.40 -5.64 -6.87
CA GLY A 50 14.77 -7.05 -6.87
C GLY A 50 15.51 -7.51 -5.62
N ILE A 51 16.41 -6.69 -5.10
CA ILE A 51 17.15 -7.01 -3.86
C ILE A 51 16.24 -7.08 -2.65
N CYS A 52 15.19 -6.24 -2.57
CA CYS A 52 14.25 -6.20 -1.45
C CYS A 52 13.50 -7.52 -1.26
N GLN A 53 13.41 -8.34 -2.29
CA GLN A 53 12.61 -9.56 -2.31
C GLN A 53 13.38 -10.80 -1.86
N TRP A 54 14.66 -10.65 -1.55
CA TRP A 54 15.47 -11.72 -1.00
C TRP A 54 15.32 -11.82 0.50
N TYR A 55 15.40 -13.04 1.02
CA TYR A 55 15.26 -13.31 2.45
C TYR A 55 16.24 -12.48 3.32
N HIS A 56 17.50 -12.38 2.87
CA HIS A 56 18.55 -11.59 3.54
C HIS A 56 18.77 -10.21 2.88
N ALA A 57 17.72 -9.59 2.38
CA ALA A 57 17.79 -8.28 1.73
C ALA A 57 18.43 -7.20 2.62
N ASP A 58 18.07 -7.16 3.90
CA ASP A 58 18.57 -6.18 4.85
C ASP A 58 20.09 -6.28 5.06
N THR A 59 20.63 -7.48 5.18
CA THR A 59 22.09 -7.69 5.29
C THR A 59 22.81 -7.37 4.00
N THR A 60 22.20 -7.67 2.84
CA THR A 60 22.74 -7.25 1.54
C THR A 60 22.80 -5.73 1.42
N TYR A 61 21.76 -5.01 1.80
CA TYR A 61 21.76 -3.56 1.83
C TYR A 61 22.86 -3.00 2.75
N ARG A 62 23.03 -3.58 3.94
CA ARG A 62 24.08 -3.16 4.89
C ARG A 62 25.48 -3.38 4.36
N ALA A 63 25.71 -4.51 3.66
CA ALA A 63 27.01 -4.77 3.02
C ALA A 63 27.35 -3.73 1.95
N ILE A 64 26.37 -3.33 1.15
CA ILE A 64 26.54 -2.31 0.12
C ILE A 64 26.72 -0.92 0.74
N LEU A 65 25.98 -0.58 1.80
CA LEU A 65 26.21 0.66 2.55
C LEU A 65 27.61 0.71 3.16
N ALA A 66 28.11 -0.42 3.67
CA ALA A 66 29.49 -0.50 4.16
C ALA A 66 30.49 -0.21 3.06
N LEU A 67 30.31 -0.78 1.86
CA LEU A 67 31.16 -0.47 0.70
C LEU A 67 31.19 1.04 0.39
N LEU A 68 30.02 1.67 0.33
CA LEU A 68 29.90 3.10 0.02
C LEU A 68 30.52 4.00 1.11
N ASN A 69 30.40 3.60 2.37
CA ASN A 69 31.02 4.33 3.48
C ASN A 69 32.53 4.17 3.51
N LEU A 70 33.04 2.95 3.31
CA LEU A 70 34.48 2.67 3.26
C LEU A 70 35.20 3.39 2.11
N THR A 71 34.50 3.60 1.00
CA THR A 71 35.03 4.30 -0.18
C THR A 71 34.74 5.81 -0.17
N GLY A 72 34.07 6.32 0.87
CA GLY A 72 33.76 7.75 1.00
C GLY A 72 32.77 8.30 -0.02
N CYS A 73 31.95 7.42 -0.62
CA CYS A 73 31.00 7.81 -1.68
C CYS A 73 29.71 8.38 -1.14
N GLN A 74 29.29 8.02 0.07
CA GLN A 74 28.03 8.46 0.62
C GLN A 74 28.01 9.97 0.90
N GLY A 75 26.95 10.66 0.44
CA GLY A 75 26.80 12.10 0.60
C GLY A 75 27.59 12.96 -0.40
N ARG A 76 28.13 12.36 -1.45
CA ARG A 76 28.81 13.07 -2.56
C ARG A 76 27.89 13.19 -3.75
N ASN A 77 27.83 14.37 -4.38
CA ASN A 77 27.10 14.54 -5.63
C ASN A 77 27.72 13.65 -6.73
N GLY A 78 26.92 12.78 -7.31
CA GLY A 78 27.34 11.79 -8.30
C GLY A 78 27.93 10.52 -7.69
N GLY A 79 27.83 10.34 -6.36
CA GLY A 79 28.24 9.14 -5.65
C GLY A 79 27.17 8.61 -4.69
N GLY A 80 27.46 7.51 -4.05
CA GLY A 80 26.67 6.96 -2.96
C GLY A 80 25.56 6.00 -3.40
N TRP A 81 24.49 6.04 -2.67
CA TRP A 81 23.33 5.14 -2.81
C TRP A 81 22.24 5.75 -3.67
N ALA A 82 21.91 5.13 -4.77
CA ALA A 82 20.75 5.46 -5.61
C ALA A 82 19.76 4.30 -5.58
N HIS A 83 18.80 4.36 -4.67
CA HIS A 83 17.79 3.32 -4.53
C HIS A 83 16.54 3.69 -5.34
N TYR A 84 16.14 2.81 -6.25
CA TYR A 84 14.85 2.90 -6.92
C TYR A 84 13.76 2.36 -5.99
N VAL A 85 12.90 3.24 -5.48
CA VAL A 85 11.80 2.91 -4.58
C VAL A 85 10.44 3.04 -5.26
N GLY A 86 10.43 3.30 -6.57
CA GLY A 86 9.22 3.58 -7.34
C GLY A 86 9.04 5.07 -7.62
N GLN A 87 7.94 5.39 -8.24
CA GLN A 87 7.64 6.76 -8.70
C GLN A 87 6.92 7.63 -7.65
N GLU A 88 6.87 7.19 -6.40
CA GLU A 88 6.18 7.88 -5.31
C GLU A 88 6.91 9.14 -4.82
N LYS A 89 7.99 9.52 -5.48
CA LYS A 89 8.90 10.55 -4.97
C LYS A 89 8.79 11.92 -5.62
N ALA A 90 7.80 12.18 -6.43
CA ALA A 90 7.42 13.56 -6.70
C ALA A 90 6.91 14.19 -5.39
N ARG A 91 7.80 14.71 -4.60
CA ARG A 91 7.50 15.26 -3.27
C ARG A 91 7.31 16.77 -3.30
N PRO A 92 6.33 17.26 -2.55
CA PRO A 92 5.28 16.54 -1.83
C PRO A 92 4.21 15.96 -2.77
N LEU A 93 3.84 14.72 -2.57
CA LEU A 93 2.76 14.02 -3.29
C LEU A 93 1.35 14.41 -2.81
N THR A 94 1.25 15.54 -2.18
CA THR A 94 0.13 15.95 -1.38
C THR A 94 -1.21 15.87 -2.09
N GLY A 95 -1.26 16.36 -3.32
CA GLY A 95 -2.50 16.34 -4.08
C GLY A 95 -2.78 15.00 -4.76
N LEU A 96 -1.74 14.29 -5.16
CA LEU A 96 -1.86 13.06 -5.94
C LEU A 96 -2.67 11.98 -5.19
N THR A 97 -2.38 11.76 -3.92
CA THR A 97 -3.10 10.78 -3.10
C THR A 97 -4.57 11.14 -2.95
N ASN A 98 -4.89 12.41 -2.74
CA ASN A 98 -6.25 12.87 -2.58
C ASN A 98 -7.06 12.75 -3.88
N ILE A 99 -6.48 13.09 -5.01
CA ILE A 99 -7.11 12.93 -6.32
C ILE A 99 -7.33 11.45 -6.62
N ALA A 100 -6.28 10.63 -6.49
CA ALA A 100 -6.33 9.22 -6.82
C ALA A 100 -7.35 8.42 -6.00
N ASN A 101 -7.61 8.84 -4.77
CA ASN A 101 -8.53 8.13 -3.87
C ASN A 101 -9.87 8.85 -3.68
N ALA A 102 -10.08 10.00 -4.28
CA ALA A 102 -11.26 10.87 -4.08
C ALA A 102 -11.58 11.13 -2.59
N LEU A 103 -10.57 11.19 -1.73
CA LEU A 103 -10.69 11.25 -0.27
C LEU A 103 -11.24 12.57 0.24
N ASP A 104 -11.18 13.56 -0.56
CA ASP A 104 -11.61 14.92 -0.28
C ASP A 104 -13.13 15.10 -0.29
N TRP A 105 -13.88 14.09 -0.69
CA TRP A 105 -15.35 14.12 -0.67
C TRP A 105 -15.94 13.82 0.71
N SER A 106 -15.39 12.84 1.36
CA SER A 106 -15.70 12.56 2.76
C SER A 106 -14.42 12.01 3.37
N ARG A 107 -13.62 12.84 4.01
CA ARG A 107 -12.37 12.39 4.61
C ARG A 107 -12.54 11.05 5.31
N PRO A 108 -12.42 9.94 4.61
CA PRO A 108 -12.33 8.70 5.31
C PRO A 108 -11.03 8.72 6.08
N PRO A 109 -11.02 7.94 7.11
CA PRO A 109 -9.86 7.72 7.88
C PRO A 109 -8.70 7.31 7.00
N ARG A 110 -7.55 7.49 7.56
CA ARG A 110 -6.27 7.11 7.00
C ARG A 110 -6.32 5.76 6.28
N HIS A 111 -5.98 5.78 5.01
CA HIS A 111 -5.69 4.57 4.25
C HIS A 111 -4.23 4.19 4.41
N MET A 112 -3.98 2.92 4.58
CA MET A 112 -2.65 2.35 4.44
C MET A 112 -2.57 1.58 3.11
N ILE A 113 -1.59 1.92 2.31
CA ILE A 113 -1.23 1.12 1.14
C ILE A 113 -0.86 -0.29 1.62
N GLY A 114 -1.42 -1.29 0.97
CA GLY A 114 -1.13 -2.68 1.30
C GLY A 114 -2.11 -3.37 2.23
N THR A 115 -3.19 -2.71 2.66
CA THR A 115 -4.21 -3.34 3.52
C THR A 115 -4.82 -4.58 2.87
N GLY A 116 -5.26 -4.48 1.62
CA GLY A 116 -5.73 -5.64 0.86
C GLY A 116 -4.63 -6.67 0.61
N PHE A 117 -3.40 -6.21 0.44
CA PHE A 117 -2.23 -7.07 0.31
C PHE A 117 -2.02 -7.95 1.56
N TRP A 118 -2.16 -7.40 2.76
CA TRP A 118 -2.06 -8.17 4.00
C TRP A 118 -3.13 -9.26 4.07
N TYR A 119 -4.35 -8.95 3.70
CA TYR A 119 -5.41 -9.96 3.66
C TYR A 119 -5.11 -11.11 2.70
N MET A 120 -4.66 -10.80 1.49
CA MET A 120 -4.26 -11.80 0.50
C MET A 120 -3.08 -12.66 1.00
N HIS A 121 -2.14 -12.04 1.72
CA HIS A 121 -0.94 -12.71 2.24
C HIS A 121 -1.20 -13.55 3.49
N THR A 122 -2.39 -13.55 4.03
CA THR A 122 -2.70 -14.37 5.21
C THR A 122 -2.47 -15.86 4.92
N ASP A 123 -2.78 -16.31 3.72
CA ASP A 123 -2.53 -17.70 3.33
C ASP A 123 -1.02 -18.02 3.21
N GLN A 124 -0.18 -17.03 2.95
CA GLN A 124 1.27 -17.20 2.99
C GLN A 124 1.75 -17.56 4.39
N PHE A 125 1.12 -17.06 5.43
CA PHE A 125 1.50 -17.34 6.81
C PHE A 125 1.37 -18.82 7.20
N ARG A 126 0.62 -19.59 6.43
CA ARG A 126 0.58 -21.05 6.59
C ARG A 126 1.92 -21.71 6.35
N GLN A 127 2.76 -21.11 5.53
CA GLN A 127 4.07 -21.65 5.14
C GLN A 127 5.22 -20.97 5.91
N ASP A 128 4.93 -20.00 6.78
CA ASP A 128 5.94 -19.30 7.55
C ASP A 128 6.52 -20.19 8.65
N ALA A 129 7.82 -20.36 8.61
CA ALA A 129 8.56 -21.20 9.56
C ALA A 129 9.62 -20.42 10.37
N TYR A 130 9.59 -19.08 10.33
CA TYR A 130 10.55 -18.25 11.07
C TYR A 130 9.98 -17.77 12.41
N SER A 131 10.87 -17.35 13.32
CA SER A 131 10.47 -16.77 14.59
C SER A 131 9.89 -15.38 14.42
N THR A 132 8.72 -15.14 14.99
CA THR A 132 8.09 -13.82 15.02
C THR A 132 8.83 -12.80 15.90
N ASP A 133 9.80 -13.20 16.69
CA ASP A 133 10.70 -12.30 17.40
C ASP A 133 11.41 -11.33 16.46
N TYR A 134 11.62 -11.71 15.21
CA TYR A 134 12.19 -10.81 14.18
C TYR A 134 11.26 -9.66 13.77
N LEU A 135 9.97 -9.75 14.07
CA LEU A 135 8.98 -8.73 13.74
C LEU A 135 8.90 -7.61 14.78
N GLN A 136 9.51 -7.78 15.93
CA GLN A 136 9.47 -6.81 17.02
C GLN A 136 10.76 -5.99 17.13
N SER A 137 10.68 -4.91 17.90
CA SER A 137 11.84 -4.09 18.21
C SER A 137 12.89 -4.87 19.00
N PRO A 138 14.20 -4.61 18.80
CA PRO A 138 15.25 -5.12 19.66
C PRO A 138 15.09 -4.73 21.14
N LEU A 139 14.27 -3.72 21.43
CA LEU A 139 13.96 -3.28 22.80
C LEU A 139 12.80 -4.08 23.45
N ALA A 140 12.09 -4.87 22.68
CA ALA A 140 11.05 -5.74 23.16
C ALA A 140 11.64 -6.91 23.97
N LYS A 141 10.82 -7.51 24.84
CA LYS A 141 11.26 -8.53 25.81
C LYS A 141 10.96 -9.97 25.37
N GLY A 142 10.75 -10.19 24.07
CA GLY A 142 10.43 -11.51 23.53
C GLY A 142 8.94 -11.89 23.67
N GLU A 143 8.04 -10.90 23.70
CA GLU A 143 6.59 -11.12 23.81
C GLU A 143 6.00 -11.80 22.57
N LEU A 144 6.69 -11.73 21.43
CA LEU A 144 6.31 -12.44 20.21
C LEU A 144 7.03 -13.78 20.05
N ARG A 145 7.85 -14.18 21.03
CA ARG A 145 8.50 -15.49 20.98
C ARG A 145 7.44 -16.58 20.92
N ASP A 146 7.61 -17.45 19.93
CA ASP A 146 6.70 -18.57 19.68
C ASP A 146 5.26 -18.19 19.30
N VAL A 147 4.99 -16.93 19.00
CA VAL A 147 3.71 -16.49 18.44
C VAL A 147 3.69 -16.77 16.93
N HIS A 148 2.58 -17.27 16.42
CA HIS A 148 2.42 -17.47 14.98
C HIS A 148 2.24 -16.12 14.25
N THR A 149 2.75 -16.00 13.03
CA THR A 149 2.67 -14.75 12.25
C THR A 149 1.23 -14.28 12.04
N ALA A 150 0.30 -15.20 11.79
CA ALA A 150 -1.13 -14.88 11.67
C ALA A 150 -1.69 -14.26 12.96
N ASP A 151 -1.29 -14.75 14.13
CA ASP A 151 -1.70 -14.19 15.43
C ASP A 151 -1.16 -12.76 15.62
N VAL A 152 0.06 -12.49 15.15
CA VAL A 152 0.62 -11.12 15.19
C VAL A 152 -0.19 -10.16 14.33
N VAL A 153 -0.63 -10.60 13.15
CA VAL A 153 -1.50 -9.80 12.25
C VAL A 153 -2.85 -9.54 12.91
N ALA A 154 -3.48 -10.56 13.49
CA ALA A 154 -4.76 -10.42 14.19
C ALA A 154 -4.66 -9.46 15.39
N ARG A 155 -3.62 -9.60 16.22
CA ARG A 155 -3.34 -8.67 17.33
C ARG A 155 -3.14 -7.25 16.84
N SER A 156 -2.33 -7.08 15.80
CA SER A 156 -2.06 -5.75 15.22
C SER A 156 -3.32 -5.06 14.72
N THR A 157 -4.25 -5.82 14.15
CA THR A 157 -5.54 -5.31 13.68
C THR A 157 -6.43 -4.89 14.84
N ARG A 158 -6.66 -5.76 15.84
CA ARG A 158 -7.55 -5.43 16.95
C ARG A 158 -7.01 -4.37 17.91
N MET A 159 -5.69 -4.21 17.97
CA MET A 159 -5.03 -3.12 18.70
C MET A 159 -5.02 -1.79 17.93
N GLY A 160 -5.52 -1.78 16.70
CA GLY A 160 -5.57 -0.58 15.88
C GLY A 160 -4.24 -0.20 15.25
N TRP A 161 -3.28 -1.09 15.17
CA TRP A 161 -1.97 -0.80 14.58
C TRP A 161 -1.97 -0.91 13.06
N MET A 162 -2.84 -1.74 12.51
CA MET A 162 -2.99 -1.82 11.08
C MET A 162 -4.45 -2.10 10.68
N PRO A 163 -4.94 -1.52 9.58
CA PRO A 163 -6.26 -1.84 9.04
C PRO A 163 -6.23 -3.21 8.38
N PHE A 164 -7.41 -3.83 8.32
CA PHE A 164 -7.62 -5.08 7.61
C PHE A 164 -8.99 -5.05 6.91
N TYR A 165 -9.07 -5.58 5.69
CA TYR A 165 -10.33 -5.61 4.92
C TYR A 165 -10.57 -7.00 4.30
N PRO A 166 -11.80 -7.52 4.35
CA PRO A 166 -12.96 -6.93 5.02
C PRO A 166 -12.68 -6.74 6.51
N GLN A 167 -13.31 -5.74 7.14
CA GLN A 167 -13.06 -5.44 8.56
C GLN A 167 -13.69 -6.47 9.47
N PHE A 168 -14.92 -6.84 9.15
CA PHE A 168 -15.77 -7.71 9.93
C PHE A 168 -16.39 -8.80 9.04
N PRO A 169 -16.78 -9.95 9.60
CA PRO A 169 -17.57 -10.95 8.90
C PRO A 169 -18.97 -10.43 8.51
N GLU A 170 -19.44 -9.43 9.22
CA GLU A 170 -20.69 -8.76 8.95
C GLU A 170 -20.51 -7.61 7.94
N ASN A 171 -21.46 -7.44 7.02
CA ASN A 171 -21.43 -6.32 6.06
C ASN A 171 -21.40 -4.98 6.80
N SER A 172 -20.41 -4.16 6.54
CA SER A 172 -20.22 -2.88 7.23
C SER A 172 -21.31 -1.85 6.99
N LEU A 173 -22.05 -1.94 5.89
CA LEU A 173 -23.22 -1.11 5.61
C LEU A 173 -24.40 -1.50 6.52
N ASP A 174 -24.67 -2.79 6.66
CA ASP A 174 -25.73 -3.30 7.53
C ASP A 174 -25.36 -3.09 9.00
N LEU A 175 -24.08 -3.18 9.33
CA LEU A 175 -23.56 -2.90 10.66
C LEU A 175 -23.73 -1.42 11.02
N ALA A 176 -23.57 -0.50 10.07
CA ALA A 176 -23.83 0.91 10.27
C ALA A 176 -25.33 1.17 10.59
N ASP A 177 -26.23 0.56 9.83
CA ASP A 177 -27.67 0.66 10.07
C ASP A 177 -28.06 0.12 11.46
N LYS A 178 -27.50 -1.01 11.88
CA LYS A 178 -27.72 -1.59 13.23
C LYS A 178 -27.18 -0.69 14.34
N ALA A 179 -26.00 -0.12 14.14
CA ALA A 179 -25.40 0.79 15.11
C ALA A 179 -26.24 2.05 15.31
N GLU A 180 -26.73 2.66 14.22
CA GLU A 180 -27.63 3.83 14.32
C GLU A 180 -28.94 3.50 15.03
N GLN A 181 -29.53 2.34 14.75
CA GLN A 181 -30.72 1.90 15.44
C GLN A 181 -30.48 1.67 16.93
N ALA A 182 -29.34 1.09 17.32
CA ALA A 182 -28.98 0.88 18.73
C ALA A 182 -28.77 2.22 19.47
N VAL A 183 -28.12 3.17 18.81
CA VAL A 183 -27.97 4.54 19.36
C VAL A 183 -29.34 5.21 19.52
N ALA A 184 -30.23 5.09 18.53
CA ALA A 184 -31.59 5.68 18.61
C ALA A 184 -32.44 5.06 19.73
N ARG A 185 -32.20 3.78 20.06
CA ARG A 185 -32.87 3.11 21.23
C ARG A 185 -32.19 3.37 22.56
N GLY A 186 -31.07 4.10 22.59
CA GLY A 186 -30.28 4.36 23.81
C GLY A 186 -29.47 3.16 24.32
N GLU A 187 -29.24 2.15 23.48
CA GLU A 187 -28.45 0.93 23.79
C GLU A 187 -26.95 1.21 23.72
N ALA A 188 -26.54 2.23 22.96
CA ALA A 188 -25.17 2.69 22.84
C ALA A 188 -25.12 4.22 22.76
N SER A 189 -24.01 4.81 23.19
CA SER A 189 -23.80 6.26 23.17
C SER A 189 -23.40 6.79 21.80
N SER A 190 -22.87 5.92 20.93
CA SER A 190 -22.45 6.23 19.55
C SER A 190 -22.31 4.94 18.74
N ASN A 191 -22.21 5.09 17.41
CA ASN A 191 -21.93 3.93 16.54
C ASN A 191 -20.62 3.23 16.92
N ALA A 192 -19.58 3.99 17.23
CA ALA A 192 -18.29 3.43 17.67
C ALA A 192 -18.43 2.66 18.99
N ASP A 193 -19.23 3.17 19.93
CA ASP A 193 -19.53 2.50 21.19
C ASP A 193 -20.27 1.17 20.96
N TYR A 194 -21.27 1.15 20.10
CA TYR A 194 -21.97 -0.10 19.72
C TYR A 194 -21.02 -1.16 19.17
N ILE A 195 -20.13 -0.77 18.25
CA ILE A 195 -19.13 -1.69 17.71
C ILE A 195 -18.20 -2.20 18.81
N ALA A 196 -17.71 -1.30 19.65
CA ALA A 196 -16.82 -1.66 20.74
C ALA A 196 -17.47 -2.60 21.76
N GLN A 197 -18.73 -2.39 22.10
CA GLN A 197 -19.50 -3.28 22.99
C GLN A 197 -19.54 -4.71 22.41
N ARG A 198 -19.86 -4.84 21.13
CA ARG A 198 -19.94 -6.14 20.46
C ARG A 198 -18.59 -6.83 20.32
N LEU A 199 -17.51 -6.08 20.07
CA LEU A 199 -16.14 -6.62 20.05
C LEU A 199 -15.70 -7.08 21.44
N ASN A 200 -16.02 -6.30 22.49
CA ASN A 200 -15.66 -6.63 23.85
C ASN A 200 -16.47 -7.85 24.40
N SER A 201 -17.70 -8.02 23.95
CA SER A 201 -18.52 -9.19 24.31
C SER A 201 -18.18 -10.46 23.50
N GLY A 202 -17.48 -10.31 22.39
CA GLY A 202 -17.23 -11.40 21.45
C GLY A 202 -18.38 -11.69 20.47
N ASP A 203 -19.41 -10.85 20.45
CA ASP A 203 -20.53 -10.97 19.47
C ASP A 203 -20.12 -10.45 18.08
N LEU A 204 -18.99 -9.79 17.97
CA LEU A 204 -18.37 -9.36 16.73
C LEU A 204 -16.87 -9.67 16.81
N GLU A 205 -16.30 -10.13 15.72
CA GLU A 205 -14.88 -10.41 15.57
C GLU A 205 -14.33 -9.57 14.41
N PHE A 206 -13.01 -9.38 14.37
CA PHE A 206 -12.36 -8.91 13.16
C PHE A 206 -12.23 -10.07 12.16
N SER A 207 -12.44 -9.81 10.88
CA SER A 207 -12.39 -10.85 9.84
C SER A 207 -11.04 -11.56 9.75
N VAL A 208 -9.96 -10.90 10.16
CA VAL A 208 -8.61 -11.46 10.22
C VAL A 208 -8.47 -12.59 11.25
N GLU A 209 -9.41 -12.69 12.19
CA GLU A 209 -9.42 -13.77 13.21
C GLU A 209 -10.04 -15.08 12.66
N ASP A 210 -10.69 -15.03 11.48
CA ASP A 210 -11.31 -16.19 10.82
C ASP A 210 -11.23 -16.05 9.29
N VAL A 211 -10.03 -16.07 8.74
CA VAL A 211 -9.76 -15.83 7.30
C VAL A 211 -10.22 -16.94 6.37
N ASP A 212 -10.40 -18.14 6.92
CA ASP A 212 -10.88 -19.30 6.15
C ASP A 212 -12.41 -19.35 6.02
N ASN A 213 -13.11 -18.56 6.81
CA ASN A 213 -14.55 -18.44 6.72
C ASN A 213 -14.97 -17.82 5.38
N PRO A 214 -15.88 -18.46 4.60
CA PRO A 214 -16.30 -17.93 3.28
C PRO A 214 -16.83 -16.49 3.30
N VAL A 215 -17.38 -16.01 4.42
CA VAL A 215 -17.87 -14.62 4.54
C VAL A 215 -16.72 -13.60 4.54
N ASN A 216 -15.50 -14.02 4.84
CA ASN A 216 -14.30 -13.20 4.89
C ASN A 216 -13.41 -13.32 3.64
N TRP A 217 -13.78 -14.16 2.67
CA TRP A 217 -12.95 -14.36 1.48
C TRP A 217 -12.86 -13.11 0.61
N PRO A 218 -11.70 -12.80 0.04
CA PRO A 218 -11.59 -11.85 -1.05
C PRO A 218 -12.28 -12.44 -2.29
N ARG A 219 -13.37 -11.83 -2.75
CA ARG A 219 -14.17 -12.37 -3.86
C ARG A 219 -13.73 -11.81 -5.22
N THR A 220 -13.21 -10.59 -5.22
CA THR A 220 -12.74 -9.93 -6.44
C THR A 220 -11.34 -9.39 -6.24
N LEU A 221 -10.49 -9.57 -7.25
CA LEU A 221 -9.14 -9.02 -7.28
C LEU A 221 -8.94 -8.25 -8.58
N THR A 222 -8.60 -6.98 -8.47
CA THR A 222 -8.21 -6.19 -9.63
C THR A 222 -6.72 -5.88 -9.55
N LEU A 223 -5.97 -6.29 -10.54
CA LEU A 223 -4.55 -6.05 -10.67
C LEU A 223 -4.28 -5.00 -11.73
N TRP A 224 -3.53 -4.00 -11.36
CA TRP A 224 -3.15 -2.91 -12.24
C TRP A 224 -1.64 -2.91 -12.45
N ARG A 225 -1.25 -3.33 -13.66
CA ARG A 225 0.15 -3.39 -14.12
C ARG A 225 1.08 -4.15 -13.16
N SER A 226 0.60 -5.30 -12.68
CA SER A 226 1.35 -6.14 -11.77
C SER A 226 1.29 -7.59 -12.20
N ASN A 227 2.46 -8.18 -12.52
CA ASN A 227 2.56 -9.62 -12.70
C ASN A 227 2.67 -10.31 -11.34
N LEU A 228 1.57 -10.33 -10.60
CA LEU A 228 1.52 -10.81 -9.22
C LEU A 228 1.97 -12.27 -9.10
N PHE A 229 1.50 -13.13 -10.00
CA PHE A 229 1.76 -14.57 -9.95
C PHE A 229 3.09 -14.98 -10.56
N GLY A 230 3.76 -14.11 -11.30
CA GLY A 230 5.00 -14.49 -11.99
C GLY A 230 6.26 -13.76 -11.49
N SER A 231 6.14 -12.58 -10.91
CA SER A 231 7.33 -11.81 -10.54
C SER A 231 7.20 -10.94 -9.31
N SER A 232 6.00 -10.50 -8.95
CA SER A 232 5.78 -9.54 -7.85
C SER A 232 5.36 -10.21 -6.55
N ALA A 233 4.89 -11.44 -6.63
CA ALA A 233 4.43 -12.18 -5.47
C ALA A 233 5.58 -12.85 -4.73
N LYS A 234 5.42 -12.91 -3.44
CA LYS A 234 6.25 -13.69 -2.54
C LYS A 234 5.45 -14.93 -2.16
N GLY A 235 5.90 -16.10 -2.56
CA GLY A 235 5.15 -17.31 -2.34
C GLY A 235 4.01 -17.51 -3.32
N GLU A 236 4.35 -17.65 -4.59
CA GLU A 236 3.44 -17.83 -5.70
C GLU A 236 2.42 -18.96 -5.49
N SER A 237 2.84 -20.05 -4.82
CA SER A 237 2.00 -21.21 -4.57
C SER A 237 0.74 -20.87 -3.79
N TYR A 238 0.78 -20.00 -2.80
CA TYR A 238 -0.42 -19.64 -2.04
C TYR A 238 -1.40 -18.78 -2.84
N PHE A 239 -0.93 -17.91 -3.72
CA PHE A 239 -1.82 -17.19 -4.63
C PHE A 239 -2.52 -18.14 -5.59
N LEU A 240 -1.79 -19.03 -6.20
CA LEU A 240 -2.33 -19.98 -7.17
C LEU A 240 -3.28 -20.98 -6.52
N LYS A 241 -2.92 -21.52 -5.35
CA LYS A 241 -3.74 -22.47 -4.62
C LYS A 241 -4.96 -21.82 -3.97
N HIS A 242 -4.73 -20.83 -3.11
CA HIS A 242 -5.77 -20.32 -2.21
C HIS A 242 -6.66 -19.26 -2.87
N LEU A 243 -6.13 -18.43 -3.77
CA LEU A 243 -6.94 -17.41 -4.44
C LEU A 243 -7.49 -17.90 -5.77
N VAL A 244 -6.65 -18.43 -6.66
CA VAL A 244 -7.06 -18.84 -8.02
C VAL A 244 -7.65 -20.26 -8.02
N GLY A 245 -7.17 -21.15 -7.18
CA GLY A 245 -7.59 -22.54 -7.11
C GLY A 245 -6.89 -23.45 -8.12
N SER A 246 -5.72 -23.06 -8.61
CA SER A 246 -4.89 -23.90 -9.47
C SER A 246 -4.17 -24.98 -8.64
N MET A 247 -4.29 -26.23 -9.08
CA MET A 247 -3.64 -27.38 -8.44
C MET A 247 -2.36 -27.83 -9.17
N ASP A 248 -2.05 -27.25 -10.32
CA ASP A 248 -0.98 -27.71 -11.21
C ASP A 248 0.35 -26.97 -10.99
N ASN A 249 0.56 -26.41 -9.80
CA ASN A 249 1.76 -25.69 -9.46
C ASN A 249 2.54 -26.39 -8.34
N VAL A 250 3.80 -26.00 -8.17
CA VAL A 250 4.61 -26.44 -7.03
C VAL A 250 4.00 -25.91 -5.75
N GLN A 251 3.68 -26.81 -4.83
CA GLN A 251 3.05 -26.47 -3.55
C GLN A 251 4.12 -26.29 -2.45
N GLY A 252 4.01 -25.21 -1.69
CA GLY A 252 4.69 -25.11 -0.40
C GLY A 252 4.03 -26.03 0.64
N SER A 253 4.78 -26.43 1.64
CA SER A 253 4.24 -27.16 2.78
C SER A 253 3.79 -26.17 3.84
N ASP A 254 2.64 -26.41 4.46
CA ASP A 254 2.18 -25.63 5.59
C ASP A 254 3.15 -25.80 6.78
N SER A 255 3.28 -24.76 7.58
CA SER A 255 4.07 -24.81 8.82
C SER A 255 3.43 -25.80 9.79
N GLU A 256 4.26 -26.58 10.51
CA GLU A 256 3.79 -27.44 11.60
C GLU A 256 3.26 -26.62 12.78
N LYS A 257 3.65 -25.36 12.87
CA LYS A 257 3.20 -24.44 13.90
C LYS A 257 1.84 -23.86 13.53
N LEU A 258 0.87 -24.05 14.38
CA LEU A 258 -0.48 -23.51 14.23
C LEU A 258 -0.64 -22.20 15.01
N PRO A 259 -1.52 -21.27 14.55
CA PRO A 259 -1.89 -20.10 15.33
C PRO A 259 -2.68 -20.49 16.59
N ASN A 260 -2.62 -19.63 17.59
CA ASN A 260 -3.36 -19.81 18.84
C ASN A 260 -4.66 -18.99 18.91
N GLU A 261 -4.75 -17.94 18.12
CA GLU A 261 -5.83 -16.95 18.20
C GLU A 261 -6.65 -16.84 16.91
N VAL A 262 -6.01 -17.12 15.77
CA VAL A 262 -6.70 -17.16 14.48
C VAL A 262 -7.30 -18.53 14.29
N LYS A 263 -8.59 -18.59 13.94
CA LYS A 263 -9.25 -19.83 13.55
C LYS A 263 -8.56 -20.38 12.29
N TRP A 264 -8.16 -21.62 12.36
CA TRP A 264 -7.33 -22.24 11.34
C TRP A 264 -7.93 -23.57 10.91
N VAL A 265 -8.07 -23.75 9.61
CA VAL A 265 -8.58 -24.96 9.00
C VAL A 265 -7.41 -25.74 8.41
N GLU A 266 -7.28 -27.03 8.74
CA GLU A 266 -6.19 -27.89 8.27
C GLU A 266 -6.19 -27.97 6.74
N ASP A 267 -7.35 -28.26 6.15
CA ASP A 267 -7.55 -28.21 4.71
C ASP A 267 -7.97 -26.79 4.29
N ALA A 268 -6.98 -25.90 4.14
CA ALA A 268 -7.24 -24.52 3.79
C ALA A 268 -8.06 -24.36 2.51
N PRO A 269 -9.03 -23.44 2.49
CA PRO A 269 -9.85 -23.19 1.31
C PRO A 269 -9.01 -22.84 0.08
N GLN A 270 -9.46 -23.28 -1.08
CA GLN A 270 -8.83 -23.04 -2.36
C GLN A 270 -9.77 -22.29 -3.29
N GLY A 271 -9.21 -21.47 -4.19
CA GLY A 271 -10.02 -20.75 -5.19
C GLY A 271 -11.00 -19.76 -4.56
N LYS A 272 -10.53 -18.91 -3.65
CA LYS A 272 -11.38 -17.96 -2.92
C LYS A 272 -11.95 -16.84 -3.81
N LEU A 273 -11.33 -16.56 -4.97
CA LEU A 273 -11.77 -15.51 -5.89
C LEU A 273 -12.92 -15.97 -6.78
N ASP A 274 -13.88 -15.08 -6.97
CA ASP A 274 -14.93 -15.21 -8.00
C ASP A 274 -14.54 -14.50 -9.29
N LEU A 275 -13.71 -13.46 -9.21
CA LEU A 275 -13.36 -12.61 -10.34
C LEU A 275 -11.95 -12.07 -10.20
N LEU A 276 -11.11 -12.34 -11.19
CA LEU A 276 -9.78 -11.77 -11.35
C LEU A 276 -9.75 -10.88 -12.60
N VAL A 277 -9.54 -9.58 -12.39
CA VAL A 277 -9.41 -8.59 -13.47
C VAL A 277 -7.98 -8.08 -13.51
N THR A 278 -7.35 -8.11 -14.65
CA THR A 278 -6.02 -7.53 -14.82
C THR A 278 -6.04 -6.46 -15.91
N SER A 279 -5.55 -5.27 -15.56
CA SER A 279 -5.26 -4.18 -16.50
C SER A 279 -3.75 -4.12 -16.71
N ASP A 280 -3.29 -4.49 -17.89
CA ASP A 280 -1.87 -4.55 -18.22
C ASP A 280 -1.63 -4.26 -19.71
N PHE A 281 -0.43 -3.83 -20.03
CA PHE A 281 0.04 -3.63 -21.41
C PHE A 281 0.80 -4.83 -21.97
N ARG A 282 0.90 -5.91 -21.20
CA ARG A 282 1.54 -7.17 -21.59
C ARG A 282 0.69 -8.37 -21.19
N MET A 283 0.79 -9.43 -21.98
CA MET A 283 0.36 -10.76 -21.54
C MET A 283 1.43 -11.34 -20.61
N THR A 284 1.07 -11.46 -19.34
CA THR A 284 1.92 -12.00 -18.27
C THR A 284 1.34 -13.31 -17.76
N SER A 285 2.07 -14.02 -16.88
CA SER A 285 1.51 -15.20 -16.19
C SER A 285 0.22 -14.88 -15.42
N THR A 286 0.11 -13.68 -14.90
CA THR A 286 -1.11 -13.23 -14.21
C THR A 286 -2.26 -13.00 -15.17
N THR A 287 -2.03 -12.34 -16.31
CA THR A 287 -3.09 -12.10 -17.30
C THR A 287 -3.58 -13.39 -17.93
N LEU A 288 -2.74 -14.41 -18.05
CA LEU A 288 -3.15 -15.74 -18.54
C LEU A 288 -4.15 -16.45 -17.61
N LEU A 289 -4.14 -16.12 -16.33
CA LEU A 289 -5.04 -16.69 -15.32
C LEU A 289 -6.23 -15.78 -15.01
N SER A 290 -6.31 -14.60 -15.63
CA SER A 290 -7.38 -13.63 -15.37
C SER A 290 -8.65 -13.96 -16.12
N ASP A 291 -9.80 -13.73 -15.48
CA ASP A 291 -11.12 -13.84 -16.11
C ASP A 291 -11.35 -12.71 -17.11
N ILE A 292 -10.86 -11.52 -16.79
CA ILE A 292 -10.95 -10.33 -17.65
C ILE A 292 -9.58 -9.68 -17.76
N VAL A 293 -9.15 -9.42 -18.98
CA VAL A 293 -7.93 -8.66 -19.28
C VAL A 293 -8.32 -7.38 -19.99
N LEU A 294 -7.93 -6.25 -19.40
CA LEU A 294 -8.15 -4.92 -19.95
C LEU A 294 -6.82 -4.42 -20.55
N PRO A 295 -6.70 -4.30 -21.87
CA PRO A 295 -5.48 -3.82 -22.50
C PRO A 295 -5.25 -2.35 -22.19
N THR A 296 -4.04 -2.02 -21.71
CA THR A 296 -3.67 -0.68 -21.26
C THR A 296 -2.63 -0.06 -22.21
N ALA A 297 -2.78 1.22 -22.51
CA ALA A 297 -1.83 1.98 -23.31
C ALA A 297 -0.44 2.02 -22.64
N THR A 298 0.61 1.96 -23.45
CA THR A 298 2.00 2.08 -23.01
C THR A 298 2.44 3.55 -22.95
N TRP A 299 3.68 3.81 -22.55
CA TRP A 299 4.23 5.16 -22.43
C TRP A 299 4.21 5.98 -23.73
N TYR A 300 4.35 5.33 -24.88
CA TYR A 300 4.32 5.98 -26.19
C TYR A 300 2.91 6.26 -26.71
N GLU A 301 1.89 5.80 -26.01
CA GLU A 301 0.49 5.77 -26.44
C GLU A 301 -0.41 6.59 -25.54
N LYS A 302 0.13 7.29 -24.53
CA LYS A 302 -0.68 8.05 -23.56
C LYS A 302 -0.03 9.33 -23.09
N HIS A 303 -0.86 10.24 -22.58
CA HIS A 303 -0.39 11.32 -21.72
C HIS A 303 -0.23 10.81 -20.28
N ASP A 304 0.88 11.13 -19.65
CA ASP A 304 1.17 10.74 -18.26
C ASP A 304 2.30 11.61 -17.71
N ILE A 305 2.67 11.35 -16.47
CA ILE A 305 3.84 11.94 -15.82
C ILE A 305 4.78 10.84 -15.31
N SER A 306 6.05 11.12 -15.27
CA SER A 306 7.06 10.24 -14.71
C SER A 306 7.98 10.96 -13.76
N SER A 307 8.37 10.28 -12.71
CA SER A 307 9.45 10.70 -11.84
C SER A 307 10.32 9.50 -11.49
N THR A 308 11.55 9.74 -11.08
CA THR A 308 12.47 8.72 -10.61
C THR A 308 13.26 9.23 -9.41
N ASP A 309 13.72 8.31 -8.57
CA ASP A 309 14.56 8.65 -7.42
C ASP A 309 15.95 9.13 -7.79
N MET A 310 16.34 8.93 -9.03
CA MET A 310 17.69 9.23 -9.51
C MET A 310 17.87 10.70 -9.89
N HIS A 311 16.78 11.47 -9.96
CA HIS A 311 16.83 12.91 -10.21
C HIS A 311 15.57 13.61 -9.66
N PRO A 312 15.62 14.94 -9.44
CA PRO A 312 14.49 15.70 -8.87
C PRO A 312 13.45 16.13 -9.90
N PHE A 313 13.57 15.73 -11.16
CA PHE A 313 12.71 16.21 -12.23
C PHE A 313 11.44 15.37 -12.38
N LEU A 314 10.34 16.02 -12.71
CA LEU A 314 9.13 15.42 -13.21
C LEU A 314 9.11 15.55 -14.74
N HIS A 315 8.78 14.47 -15.42
CA HIS A 315 8.66 14.45 -16.87
C HIS A 315 7.21 14.23 -17.26
N ALA A 316 6.68 15.09 -18.11
CA ALA A 316 5.43 14.83 -18.79
C ALA A 316 5.70 13.99 -20.04
N PHE A 317 4.83 13.03 -20.30
CA PHE A 317 4.81 12.32 -21.58
C PHE A 317 3.71 12.87 -22.46
N SER A 318 3.97 12.83 -23.76
CA SER A 318 2.93 12.96 -24.79
C SER A 318 2.98 11.72 -25.66
N PRO A 319 1.85 11.21 -26.14
CA PRO A 319 1.83 10.05 -27.00
C PRO A 319 2.55 10.34 -28.33
N ALA A 320 3.30 9.37 -28.79
CA ALA A 320 3.90 9.38 -30.13
C ALA A 320 2.97 8.73 -31.17
N ILE A 321 2.11 7.83 -30.72
CA ILE A 321 1.11 7.10 -31.50
C ILE A 321 -0.16 6.94 -30.67
N ASP A 322 -1.28 6.70 -31.32
CA ASP A 322 -2.52 6.35 -30.65
C ASP A 322 -2.46 4.92 -30.09
N PRO A 323 -3.16 4.64 -28.98
CA PRO A 323 -3.29 3.29 -28.47
C PRO A 323 -3.87 2.34 -29.53
N PRO A 324 -3.30 1.13 -29.70
CA PRO A 324 -3.82 0.20 -30.70
C PRO A 324 -5.13 -0.45 -30.23
N TRP A 325 -6.00 -0.75 -31.19
CA TRP A 325 -7.27 -1.47 -30.99
C TRP A 325 -8.15 -0.85 -29.90
N GLU A 326 -8.48 -1.64 -28.88
CA GLU A 326 -9.33 -1.23 -27.76
C GLU A 326 -8.52 -0.80 -26.52
N ALA A 327 -7.19 -0.72 -26.64
CA ALA A 327 -6.35 -0.28 -25.52
C ALA A 327 -6.72 1.14 -25.13
N LYS A 328 -6.82 1.35 -23.82
CA LYS A 328 -7.17 2.66 -23.23
C LYS A 328 -6.07 3.11 -22.30
N THR A 329 -5.98 4.42 -22.08
CA THR A 329 -5.15 4.92 -20.98
C THR A 329 -5.68 4.44 -19.63
N ASP A 330 -4.83 4.42 -18.63
CA ASP A 330 -5.26 4.01 -17.27
C ASP A 330 -6.42 4.88 -16.78
N HIS A 331 -6.32 6.20 -17.00
CA HIS A 331 -7.38 7.15 -16.62
C HIS A 331 -8.72 6.84 -17.32
N GLU A 332 -8.70 6.61 -18.61
CA GLU A 332 -9.91 6.27 -19.38
C GLU A 332 -10.54 4.94 -18.96
N THR A 333 -9.71 3.95 -18.66
CA THR A 333 -10.17 2.64 -18.15
C THR A 333 -10.91 2.79 -16.83
N PHE A 334 -10.29 3.46 -15.85
CA PHE A 334 -10.93 3.65 -14.54
C PHE A 334 -12.11 4.63 -14.61
N LYS A 335 -12.07 5.63 -15.50
CA LYS A 335 -13.20 6.52 -15.75
C LYS A 335 -14.42 5.76 -16.29
N ALA A 336 -14.20 4.85 -17.24
CA ALA A 336 -15.27 4.02 -17.79
C ALA A 336 -15.85 3.07 -16.72
N LEU A 337 -14.99 2.45 -15.89
CA LEU A 337 -15.43 1.64 -14.76
C LEU A 337 -16.25 2.46 -13.75
N ALA A 338 -15.78 3.67 -13.41
CA ALA A 338 -16.50 4.56 -12.50
C ALA A 338 -17.87 4.98 -13.06
N PHE A 339 -17.96 5.21 -14.37
CA PHE A 339 -19.22 5.54 -15.05
C PHE A 339 -20.24 4.40 -14.93
N GLU A 340 -19.85 3.19 -15.33
CA GLU A 340 -20.75 2.02 -15.29
C GLU A 340 -21.11 1.62 -13.85
N PHE A 341 -20.15 1.68 -12.94
CA PHE A 341 -20.43 1.47 -11.53
C PHE A 341 -21.46 2.46 -11.00
N SER A 342 -21.30 3.76 -11.27
CA SER A 342 -22.25 4.79 -10.85
C SER A 342 -23.65 4.55 -11.40
N ARG A 343 -23.73 4.16 -12.67
CA ARG A 343 -25.00 3.85 -13.34
C ARG A 343 -25.74 2.71 -12.63
N LEU A 344 -25.02 1.66 -12.27
CA LEU A 344 -25.60 0.50 -11.56
C LEU A 344 -25.88 0.83 -10.10
N ALA A 345 -24.97 1.55 -9.45
CA ALA A 345 -25.08 1.89 -8.04
C ALA A 345 -26.24 2.83 -7.75
N LYS A 346 -26.59 3.74 -8.64
CA LYS A 346 -27.82 4.56 -8.52
C LYS A 346 -29.07 3.70 -8.36
N LYS A 347 -29.09 2.52 -8.95
CA LYS A 347 -30.22 1.59 -8.88
C LYS A 347 -30.16 0.64 -7.67
N HIS A 348 -28.98 0.20 -7.29
CA HIS A 348 -28.81 -0.92 -6.36
C HIS A 348 -28.26 -0.54 -4.98
N LEU A 349 -27.53 0.56 -4.86
CA LEU A 349 -26.88 0.98 -3.63
C LEU A 349 -27.39 2.33 -3.14
N GLY A 350 -27.42 3.34 -4.01
CA GLY A 350 -27.75 4.72 -3.63
C GLY A 350 -26.75 5.31 -2.64
N VAL A 351 -27.26 6.08 -1.69
CA VAL A 351 -26.49 6.65 -0.58
C VAL A 351 -26.61 5.72 0.63
N ARG A 352 -25.48 5.29 1.17
CA ARG A 352 -25.41 4.39 2.33
C ARG A 352 -24.38 4.91 3.34
N LYS A 353 -24.57 4.54 4.58
CA LYS A 353 -23.55 4.72 5.60
C LYS A 353 -22.72 3.46 5.75
N ASP A 354 -21.44 3.65 6.00
CA ASP A 354 -20.44 2.60 6.14
C ASP A 354 -19.67 2.80 7.45
N ILE A 355 -19.39 1.71 8.15
CA ILE A 355 -18.48 1.72 9.30
C ILE A 355 -17.06 1.47 8.82
N VAL A 356 -16.18 2.41 9.07
CA VAL A 356 -14.78 2.34 8.70
C VAL A 356 -13.91 2.26 9.96
N SER A 357 -13.09 1.22 10.03
CA SER A 357 -12.08 1.06 11.06
C SER A 357 -10.87 1.94 10.77
N VAL A 358 -10.55 2.82 11.70
CA VAL A 358 -9.45 3.80 11.59
C VAL A 358 -8.30 3.34 12.45
N PRO A 359 -7.12 3.05 11.87
CA PRO A 359 -5.94 2.76 12.67
C PRO A 359 -5.57 3.90 13.60
N LEU A 360 -4.97 3.55 14.72
CA LEU A 360 -4.39 4.52 15.65
C LEU A 360 -3.19 5.21 15.00
N LEU A 361 -2.94 6.45 15.40
CA LEU A 361 -1.74 7.17 14.99
C LEU A 361 -0.56 6.70 15.85
N HIS A 362 0.31 5.88 15.26
CA HIS A 362 1.51 5.35 15.90
C HIS A 362 2.66 5.23 14.88
N ASP A 363 2.96 6.34 14.24
CA ASP A 363 3.95 6.36 13.14
C ASP A 363 5.39 6.45 13.62
N THR A 364 5.64 6.55 14.92
CA THR A 364 7.00 6.60 15.44
C THR A 364 7.49 5.21 15.86
N PRO A 365 8.75 4.88 15.62
CA PRO A 365 9.34 3.64 16.09
C PRO A 365 9.20 3.47 17.62
N GLY A 366 9.23 4.54 18.38
CA GLY A 366 9.05 4.53 19.84
C GLY A 366 7.64 4.12 20.27
N GLN A 367 6.61 4.46 19.49
CA GLN A 367 5.23 4.03 19.77
C GLN A 367 5.01 2.56 19.41
N ILE A 368 5.59 2.09 18.31
CA ILE A 368 5.48 0.70 17.87
C ILE A 368 6.35 -0.22 18.73
N ALA A 369 7.59 0.18 18.98
CA ALA A 369 8.54 -0.60 19.74
C ALA A 369 8.25 -0.62 21.26
N GLN A 370 7.74 0.48 21.78
CA GLN A 370 7.39 0.68 23.19
C GLN A 370 8.40 0.11 24.18
N PRO A 371 9.45 0.85 24.52
CA PRO A 371 10.48 0.38 25.47
C PRO A 371 9.83 -0.15 26.74
N GLY A 372 10.19 -1.34 27.13
CA GLY A 372 9.61 -1.99 28.31
C GLY A 372 8.34 -2.81 28.07
N GLY A 373 8.00 -3.03 26.82
CA GLY A 373 6.86 -3.79 26.35
C GLY A 373 6.05 -2.97 25.34
N HIS A 374 5.24 -3.62 24.56
CA HIS A 374 4.27 -3.02 23.66
C HIS A 374 2.98 -2.68 24.43
N ALA A 375 2.09 -1.91 23.81
CA ALA A 375 0.76 -1.67 24.37
C ALA A 375 0.06 -3.02 24.60
N PRO A 376 -0.54 -3.24 25.78
CA PRO A 376 -1.22 -4.51 26.06
C PRO A 376 -2.39 -4.73 25.10
N ASP A 377 -2.51 -5.95 24.61
CA ASP A 377 -3.65 -6.39 23.83
C ASP A 377 -4.89 -6.50 24.73
N TRP A 378 -5.88 -5.69 24.47
CA TRP A 378 -7.09 -5.60 25.31
C TRP A 378 -7.87 -6.91 25.37
N LYS A 379 -7.85 -7.74 24.33
CA LYS A 379 -8.54 -9.03 24.29
C LYS A 379 -7.87 -10.07 25.17
N ASN A 380 -6.54 -10.06 25.21
CA ASN A 380 -5.73 -11.04 25.93
C ASN A 380 -5.22 -10.57 27.31
N THR A 381 -5.55 -9.34 27.70
CA THR A 381 -5.16 -8.79 29.01
C THR A 381 -6.32 -8.86 29.99
N PRO A 382 -6.25 -9.68 31.06
CA PRO A 382 -7.33 -9.83 32.02
C PRO A 382 -7.81 -8.48 32.59
N GLY A 383 -9.12 -8.23 32.55
CA GLY A 383 -9.73 -7.00 33.07
C GLY A 383 -9.56 -5.77 32.18
N MET A 384 -8.93 -5.88 31.04
CA MET A 384 -8.83 -4.79 30.08
C MET A 384 -10.05 -4.78 29.15
N VAL A 385 -10.51 -3.57 28.82
CA VAL A 385 -11.61 -3.34 27.90
C VAL A 385 -11.08 -2.57 26.68
N GLY A 386 -11.49 -3.00 25.49
CA GLY A 386 -11.22 -2.29 24.25
C GLY A 386 -11.97 -0.96 24.20
N VAL A 387 -11.24 0.12 23.95
CA VAL A 387 -11.77 1.48 23.86
C VAL A 387 -11.39 2.06 22.49
N PRO A 388 -12.38 2.40 21.64
CA PRO A 388 -12.13 2.94 20.30
C PRO A 388 -11.23 4.18 20.33
N GLY A 389 -10.25 4.20 19.43
CA GLY A 389 -9.30 5.30 19.30
C GLY A 389 -8.22 5.36 20.40
N LYS A 390 -8.20 4.41 21.35
CA LYS A 390 -7.24 4.36 22.45
C LYS A 390 -6.37 3.10 22.42
N ASN A 391 -6.97 1.92 22.51
CA ASN A 391 -6.29 0.62 22.48
C ASN A 391 -6.91 -0.37 21.48
N MET A 392 -7.88 0.08 20.71
CA MET A 392 -8.43 -0.56 19.53
C MET A 392 -8.62 0.48 18.43
N PRO A 393 -8.88 0.09 17.17
CA PRO A 393 -9.18 1.03 16.11
C PRO A 393 -10.32 1.98 16.52
N ASN A 394 -10.32 3.19 16.02
CA ASN A 394 -11.53 4.01 16.08
C ASN A 394 -12.49 3.55 14.98
N PHE A 395 -13.79 3.73 15.19
CA PHE A 395 -14.82 3.40 14.20
C PHE A 395 -15.55 4.68 13.81
N VAL A 396 -15.51 4.98 12.50
CA VAL A 396 -16.09 6.20 11.95
C VAL A 396 -17.19 5.82 10.98
N THR A 397 -18.36 6.45 11.12
CA THR A 397 -19.42 6.34 10.14
C THR A 397 -19.17 7.30 8.99
N VAL A 398 -19.10 6.78 7.77
CA VAL A 398 -18.88 7.55 6.54
C VAL A 398 -20.08 7.38 5.63
N GLU A 399 -20.70 8.50 5.24
CA GLU A 399 -21.72 8.47 4.21
C GLU A 399 -21.07 8.36 2.83
N ARG A 400 -21.54 7.41 2.03
CA ARG A 400 -21.05 7.13 0.69
C ARG A 400 -22.20 7.23 -0.32
N ASP A 401 -22.05 8.12 -1.28
CA ASP A 401 -22.90 8.22 -2.44
C ASP A 401 -22.29 7.37 -3.58
N TYR A 402 -22.67 6.11 -3.61
CA TYR A 402 -22.15 5.17 -4.61
C TYR A 402 -22.55 5.53 -6.04
N GLY A 403 -23.69 6.20 -6.20
CA GLY A 403 -24.17 6.66 -7.49
C GLY A 403 -23.39 7.84 -8.07
N ALA A 404 -22.58 8.52 -7.24
CA ALA A 404 -21.79 9.67 -7.65
C ALA A 404 -20.29 9.35 -7.88
N LEU A 405 -19.89 8.07 -7.92
CA LEU A 405 -18.49 7.69 -8.07
C LEU A 405 -17.84 8.29 -9.33
N TYR A 406 -18.55 8.34 -10.44
CA TYR A 406 -18.06 8.95 -11.68
C TYR A 406 -17.78 10.44 -11.50
N ASP A 407 -18.72 11.18 -10.89
CA ASP A 407 -18.54 12.60 -10.61
C ASP A 407 -17.33 12.83 -9.69
N MET A 408 -17.17 11.98 -8.66
CA MET A 408 -16.04 12.05 -7.74
C MET A 408 -14.71 11.71 -8.42
N TYR A 409 -14.70 10.81 -9.38
CA TYR A 409 -13.50 10.42 -10.12
C TYR A 409 -13.02 11.50 -11.09
N THR A 410 -13.95 12.28 -11.66
CA THR A 410 -13.65 13.25 -12.71
C THR A 410 -13.48 14.69 -12.21
N THR A 411 -13.35 14.89 -10.91
CA THR A 411 -13.05 16.21 -10.32
C THR A 411 -12.36 16.07 -8.97
N VAL A 412 -12.08 17.18 -8.31
CA VAL A 412 -11.67 17.22 -6.90
C VAL A 412 -12.85 17.64 -6.02
N GLY A 413 -12.94 17.05 -4.84
CA GLY A 413 -14.06 17.29 -3.94
C GLY A 413 -13.94 18.60 -3.12
N PRO A 414 -15.00 18.97 -2.42
CA PRO A 414 -15.08 20.24 -1.70
C PRO A 414 -14.18 20.33 -0.47
N LEU A 415 -13.68 19.21 0.05
CA LEU A 415 -12.77 19.25 1.19
C LEU A 415 -11.34 19.59 0.77
N PHE A 416 -11.00 19.35 -0.48
CA PHE A 416 -9.66 19.58 -1.01
C PHE A 416 -9.25 21.07 -0.94
N ASP A 417 -10.15 21.97 -1.26
CA ASP A 417 -9.93 23.41 -1.16
C ASP A 417 -10.30 23.99 0.21
N LYS A 418 -11.16 23.34 1.00
CA LYS A 418 -11.53 23.81 2.34
C LYS A 418 -10.52 23.45 3.41
N LEU A 419 -10.06 22.22 3.40
CA LEU A 419 -9.19 21.68 4.43
C LEU A 419 -7.73 21.53 3.95
N GLY A 420 -7.50 21.77 2.66
CA GLY A 420 -6.23 21.51 2.03
C GLY A 420 -5.86 20.03 1.99
N ALA A 421 -4.72 19.73 1.41
CA ALA A 421 -4.17 18.40 1.36
C ALA A 421 -3.08 18.22 2.42
N THR A 422 -3.16 17.15 3.21
CA THR A 422 -2.22 16.89 4.29
C THR A 422 -1.35 15.70 3.98
N THR A 423 -0.06 15.88 4.07
CA THR A 423 0.93 14.80 3.95
C THR A 423 1.99 14.94 5.05
N LYS A 424 2.30 13.87 5.76
CA LYS A 424 3.32 13.85 6.82
C LYS A 424 3.21 15.06 7.78
N PHE A 425 2.01 15.34 8.27
CA PHE A 425 1.68 16.43 9.20
C PHE A 425 1.74 17.86 8.61
N ILE A 426 2.01 18.01 7.31
CA ILE A 426 1.99 19.30 6.63
C ILE A 426 0.69 19.39 5.83
N THR A 427 -0.05 20.49 6.04
CA THR A 427 -1.26 20.79 5.29
C THR A 427 -0.98 21.91 4.30
N TYR A 428 -1.29 21.66 3.03
CA TYR A 428 -1.14 22.62 1.95
C TYR A 428 -2.49 23.26 1.64
N ASP A 429 -2.56 24.58 1.65
CA ASP A 429 -3.72 25.30 1.14
C ASP A 429 -3.65 25.30 -0.40
N LEU A 430 -4.67 24.76 -1.04
CA LEU A 430 -4.73 24.56 -2.49
C LEU A 430 -5.93 25.27 -3.14
N LYS A 431 -6.50 26.26 -2.47
CA LYS A 431 -7.67 27.01 -2.99
C LYS A 431 -7.36 27.70 -4.31
N ASP A 432 -6.20 28.35 -4.40
CA ASP A 432 -5.78 29.07 -5.60
C ASP A 432 -5.55 28.12 -6.77
N GLU A 433 -4.95 26.96 -6.49
CA GLU A 433 -4.70 25.91 -7.48
C GLU A 433 -6.02 25.32 -7.99
N VAL A 434 -7.00 25.07 -7.12
CA VAL A 434 -8.34 24.61 -7.52
C VAL A 434 -9.06 25.65 -8.37
N ALA A 435 -8.99 26.93 -8.00
CA ALA A 435 -9.56 28.01 -8.78
C ALA A 435 -8.90 28.13 -10.17
N LYS A 436 -7.58 27.97 -10.23
CA LYS A 436 -6.82 27.95 -11.48
C LYS A 436 -7.22 26.78 -12.37
N MET A 437 -7.35 25.57 -11.82
CA MET A 437 -7.85 24.39 -12.55
C MET A 437 -9.24 24.65 -13.15
N ALA A 438 -10.16 25.19 -12.35
CA ALA A 438 -11.51 25.52 -12.83
C ALA A 438 -11.50 26.50 -14.02
N LYS A 439 -10.60 27.46 -13.99
CA LYS A 439 -10.43 28.44 -15.07
C LYS A 439 -9.82 27.83 -16.33
N GLU A 440 -8.83 26.94 -16.17
CA GLU A 440 -8.08 26.40 -17.30
C GLU A 440 -8.77 25.19 -17.94
N PHE A 441 -9.38 24.33 -17.13
CA PHE A 441 -9.99 23.07 -17.60
C PHE A 441 -11.49 23.16 -17.81
N GLY A 442 -12.11 24.25 -17.35
CA GLY A 442 -13.56 24.34 -17.23
C GLY A 442 -14.08 23.63 -15.97
N VAL A 443 -15.38 23.64 -15.81
CA VAL A 443 -16.07 23.05 -14.68
C VAL A 443 -17.03 21.95 -15.11
N MET A 444 -17.34 21.05 -14.18
CA MET A 444 -18.39 20.05 -14.38
C MET A 444 -19.75 20.75 -14.46
N ASP A 445 -20.54 20.41 -15.48
CA ASP A 445 -21.85 21.05 -15.72
C ASP A 445 -22.96 20.54 -14.79
N SER A 446 -22.84 19.32 -14.30
CA SER A 446 -23.91 18.65 -13.54
C SER A 446 -23.37 17.62 -12.55
N GLY A 447 -24.29 17.01 -11.80
CA GLY A 447 -23.97 15.96 -10.83
C GLY A 447 -23.37 16.51 -9.54
N LYS A 448 -22.79 15.63 -8.75
CA LYS A 448 -22.16 15.98 -7.45
C LYS A 448 -20.95 16.89 -7.62
N GLY A 449 -20.30 16.83 -8.78
CA GLY A 449 -19.15 17.64 -9.15
C GLY A 449 -19.49 19.01 -9.77
N ALA A 450 -20.75 19.37 -9.90
CA ALA A 450 -21.17 20.62 -10.56
C ALA A 450 -20.43 21.84 -10.01
N GLY A 451 -19.86 22.66 -10.92
CA GLY A 451 -19.09 23.85 -10.58
C GLY A 451 -17.64 23.58 -10.12
N ARG A 452 -17.24 22.30 -9.99
CA ARG A 452 -15.87 21.90 -9.67
C ARG A 452 -15.02 21.75 -10.94
N PRO A 453 -13.67 21.83 -10.84
CA PRO A 453 -12.80 21.65 -12.00
C PRO A 453 -13.07 20.35 -12.74
N ALA A 454 -13.16 20.37 -14.06
CA ALA A 454 -13.34 19.19 -14.87
C ALA A 454 -11.99 18.48 -15.11
N LEU A 455 -11.80 17.30 -14.49
CA LEU A 455 -10.61 16.45 -14.61
C LEU A 455 -10.95 15.16 -15.38
N ASP A 456 -11.62 15.29 -16.48
CA ASP A 456 -12.26 14.22 -17.26
C ASP A 456 -11.36 13.61 -18.34
N THR A 457 -10.11 14.09 -18.47
CA THR A 457 -9.11 13.55 -19.39
C THR A 457 -7.78 13.31 -18.70
N ASP A 458 -6.96 12.42 -19.24
CA ASP A 458 -5.60 12.13 -18.75
C ASP A 458 -4.68 13.38 -18.79
N VAL A 459 -4.83 14.25 -19.78
CA VAL A 459 -4.10 15.53 -19.85
C VAL A 459 -4.48 16.40 -18.65
N LYS A 460 -5.78 16.64 -18.43
CA LYS A 460 -6.25 17.51 -17.34
C LYS A 460 -5.85 16.96 -15.95
N ILE A 461 -5.92 15.65 -15.74
CA ILE A 461 -5.50 15.07 -14.47
C ILE A 461 -3.99 15.16 -14.27
N SER A 462 -3.19 14.97 -15.33
CA SER A 462 -1.74 15.13 -15.29
C SER A 462 -1.34 16.56 -14.96
N GLU A 463 -1.94 17.52 -15.61
CA GLU A 463 -1.74 18.95 -15.34
C GLU A 463 -2.17 19.34 -13.92
N ALA A 464 -3.31 18.83 -13.45
CA ALA A 464 -3.76 19.04 -12.08
C ALA A 464 -2.73 18.54 -11.06
N ILE A 465 -2.16 17.35 -11.28
CA ILE A 465 -1.10 16.80 -10.42
C ILE A 465 0.12 17.71 -10.41
N LEU A 466 0.54 18.22 -11.55
CA LEU A 466 1.66 19.14 -11.65
C LEU A 466 1.39 20.47 -10.93
N MET A 467 0.16 20.99 -11.02
CA MET A 467 -0.24 22.22 -10.33
C MET A 467 -0.19 22.12 -8.81
N ILE A 468 -0.53 20.97 -8.26
CA ILE A 468 -0.62 20.78 -6.81
C ILE A 468 0.62 20.13 -6.19
N SER A 469 1.55 19.67 -6.99
CA SER A 469 2.81 19.11 -6.52
C SER A 469 3.83 20.22 -6.23
N GLY A 470 4.34 20.27 -5.02
CA GLY A 470 5.42 21.21 -4.67
C GLY A 470 6.74 20.95 -5.41
N THR A 471 6.88 19.82 -6.07
CA THR A 471 8.06 19.51 -6.92
C THR A 471 8.00 20.28 -8.25
N SER A 472 6.81 20.46 -8.80
CA SER A 472 6.59 21.17 -10.05
C SER A 472 6.03 22.59 -9.87
N ASN A 473 5.40 22.87 -8.74
CA ASN A 473 4.85 24.18 -8.40
C ASN A 473 5.56 24.75 -7.15
N GLY A 474 6.47 25.69 -7.39
CA GLY A 474 7.26 26.34 -6.33
C GLY A 474 6.43 27.13 -5.31
N GLU A 475 5.27 27.67 -5.70
CA GLU A 475 4.39 28.38 -4.78
C GLU A 475 3.78 27.43 -3.74
N VAL A 476 3.33 26.26 -4.18
CA VAL A 476 2.84 25.21 -3.28
C VAL A 476 3.95 24.74 -2.35
N ALA A 477 5.17 24.57 -2.86
CA ALA A 477 6.33 24.19 -2.05
C ALA A 477 6.63 25.23 -0.96
N VAL A 478 6.63 26.51 -1.30
CA VAL A 478 6.87 27.60 -0.35
C VAL A 478 5.76 27.69 0.69
N LYS A 479 4.50 27.61 0.29
CA LYS A 479 3.36 27.56 1.24
C LYS A 479 3.49 26.43 2.24
N GLY A 480 3.89 25.23 1.80
CA GLY A 480 4.09 24.07 2.67
C GLY A 480 5.32 24.20 3.57
N LEU A 481 6.44 24.65 3.02
CA LEU A 481 7.71 24.76 3.76
C LEU A 481 7.71 25.90 4.76
N SER A 482 7.00 26.99 4.49
CA SER A 482 6.94 28.13 5.41
C SER A 482 6.35 27.76 6.78
N LEU A 483 5.55 26.70 6.83
CA LEU A 483 4.96 26.20 8.08
C LEU A 483 5.91 25.29 8.89
N ILE A 484 6.99 24.79 8.27
CA ILE A 484 7.96 23.92 8.95
C ILE A 484 8.98 24.76 9.77
N HIS A 485 9.23 25.98 9.33
CA HIS A 485 10.27 26.85 9.91
C HIS A 485 9.72 27.94 10.84
N ILE A 486 8.40 27.94 11.05
CA ILE A 486 7.73 28.81 12.02
C ILE A 486 7.41 28.02 13.29
#